data_aa9cc4354eb1ef16e3cd6d203685cbf7
#
_entry.id   aa9cc4354eb1ef16e3cd6d203685cbf7
#
_cell.length_a   1.000
_cell.length_b   1.000
_cell.length_c   1.000
_cell.angle_alpha   90.00
_cell.angle_beta   90.00
_cell.angle_gamma   90.00
#
_symmetry.space_group_name_H-M   'P 1'
#
loop_
_entity.id
_entity.type
_entity.pdbx_description
1 polymer ?
#
loop_
_entity_poly.entity_id
_entity_poly.type
_entity_poly.pdbx_seq_one_letter_code
_entity_poly.pdbx_strand_id
1 'polypeptide(L)'
;MITQLTQIVESARSRGRRRLAVVCANDAHTLRAVEHARREGLVEATLFGDRAGITATCQAEGIDPGNYAIVDEANDVACVNQAVALVAGNGADVLMKGLVSTDKYMRGILNKEAGLFPPKGTLSHVSVVELPGRGKLLSVADVAVIPLPDLKQKTILIGYLANIARSLGIEKPKIACIAPSEQVLPSVISSTEACILAKMGDRGQLGKVTVDGPLSLDVAPASYTHL
;
A
#
# COMPACT_ATOMS: atom_id res chain seq x y z
N MET A 1 -0.22 -19.13 7.17
CA MET A 1 -1.21 -18.16 6.65
C MET A 1 -1.44 -17.10 7.72
N ILE A 2 -1.32 -15.84 7.37
CA ILE A 2 -1.53 -14.69 8.25
C ILE A 2 -3.02 -14.32 8.22
N THR A 3 -3.64 -14.23 9.39
CA THR A 3 -5.09 -13.98 9.55
C THR A 3 -5.41 -12.76 10.43
N GLN A 4 -4.40 -12.16 11.06
CA GLN A 4 -4.51 -10.99 11.94
C GLN A 4 -3.46 -9.94 11.59
N LEU A 5 -3.76 -8.67 11.81
CA LEU A 5 -2.80 -7.59 11.55
C LEU A 5 -1.55 -7.68 12.41
N THR A 6 -1.67 -8.14 13.65
CA THR A 6 -0.53 -8.37 14.55
C THR A 6 0.47 -9.37 13.99
N GLN A 7 0.00 -10.41 13.31
CA GLN A 7 0.87 -11.41 12.67
C GLN A 7 1.64 -10.83 11.47
N ILE A 8 1.12 -9.78 10.81
CA ILE A 8 1.87 -9.05 9.77
C ILE A 8 3.10 -8.40 10.40
N VAL A 9 2.92 -7.75 11.54
CA VAL A 9 4.03 -7.11 12.29
C VAL A 9 5.08 -8.15 12.71
N GLU A 10 4.64 -9.28 13.27
CA GLU A 10 5.53 -10.38 13.67
C GLU A 10 6.30 -10.94 12.45
N SER A 11 5.60 -11.16 11.34
CA SER A 11 6.22 -11.64 10.09
C SER A 11 7.21 -10.62 9.52
N ALA A 12 6.89 -9.32 9.59
CA ALA A 12 7.81 -8.27 9.16
C ALA A 12 9.06 -8.24 10.02
N ARG A 13 8.91 -8.33 11.35
CA ARG A 13 10.02 -8.36 12.32
C ARG A 13 10.96 -9.55 12.06
N SER A 14 10.42 -10.73 11.74
CA SER A 14 11.23 -11.92 11.47
C SER A 14 12.09 -11.83 10.20
N ARG A 15 11.73 -10.91 9.28
CA ARG A 15 12.47 -10.68 8.02
C ARG A 15 13.57 -9.62 8.13
N GLY A 16 13.76 -9.06 9.31
CA GLY A 16 14.73 -8.02 9.59
C GLY A 16 14.25 -6.62 9.21
N ARG A 17 15.01 -5.61 9.69
CA ARG A 17 14.70 -4.21 9.49
C ARG A 17 14.72 -3.83 8.00
N ARG A 18 13.81 -2.93 7.62
CA ARG A 18 13.79 -2.30 6.31
C ARG A 18 14.27 -0.86 6.41
N ARG A 19 14.99 -0.41 5.39
CA ARG A 19 15.47 0.97 5.29
C ARG A 19 14.31 1.85 4.85
N LEU A 20 13.98 2.84 5.66
CA LEU A 20 12.83 3.73 5.47
C LEU A 20 13.32 5.15 5.13
N ALA A 21 12.91 5.70 4.00
CA ALA A 21 13.09 7.11 3.67
C ALA A 21 11.82 7.88 4.05
N VAL A 22 11.92 8.84 4.97
CA VAL A 22 10.79 9.64 5.48
C VAL A 22 10.85 11.04 4.94
N VAL A 23 9.89 11.41 4.09
CA VAL A 23 9.82 12.72 3.43
C VAL A 23 9.21 13.76 4.35
N CYS A 24 9.86 14.92 4.53
CA CYS A 24 9.39 16.04 5.36
C CYS A 24 8.97 15.57 6.77
N ALA A 25 9.92 15.00 7.51
CA ALA A 25 9.71 14.38 8.81
C ALA A 25 9.63 15.40 9.97
N ASN A 26 9.01 16.56 9.74
CA ASN A 26 9.04 17.69 10.68
C ASN A 26 7.88 17.70 11.71
N ASP A 27 6.98 16.71 11.65
CA ASP A 27 5.81 16.67 12.54
C ASP A 27 5.84 15.52 13.55
N ALA A 28 5.19 15.75 14.70
CA ALA A 28 5.17 14.82 15.81
C ALA A 28 4.51 13.47 15.48
N HIS A 29 3.46 13.44 14.64
CA HIS A 29 2.78 12.19 14.28
C HIS A 29 3.68 11.29 13.46
N THR A 30 4.35 11.86 12.46
CA THR A 30 5.33 11.14 11.63
C THR A 30 6.46 10.60 12.49
N LEU A 31 7.07 11.43 13.33
CA LEU A 31 8.21 11.01 14.16
C LEU A 31 7.83 9.96 15.19
N ARG A 32 6.66 10.06 15.84
CA ARG A 32 6.16 9.01 16.75
C ARG A 32 5.94 7.69 16.03
N ALA A 33 5.36 7.71 14.83
CA ALA A 33 5.13 6.49 14.05
C ALA A 33 6.46 5.83 13.64
N VAL A 34 7.43 6.62 13.21
CA VAL A 34 8.77 6.13 12.85
C VAL A 34 9.50 5.56 14.06
N GLU A 35 9.47 6.27 15.19
CA GLU A 35 10.11 5.80 16.43
C GLU A 35 9.46 4.51 16.95
N HIS A 36 8.13 4.40 16.87
CA HIS A 36 7.44 3.17 17.21
C HIS A 36 7.90 2.00 16.32
N ALA A 37 7.91 2.18 15.00
CA ALA A 37 8.37 1.16 14.08
C ALA A 37 9.85 0.78 14.28
N ARG A 38 10.71 1.75 14.63
CA ARG A 38 12.13 1.51 14.96
C ARG A 38 12.26 0.66 16.23
N ARG A 39 11.54 1.02 17.30
CA ARG A 39 11.54 0.26 18.58
C ARG A 39 11.03 -1.15 18.40
N GLU A 40 10.03 -1.34 17.54
CA GLU A 40 9.51 -2.65 17.16
C GLU A 40 10.49 -3.46 16.27
N GLY A 41 11.64 -2.88 15.89
CA GLY A 41 12.64 -3.56 15.06
C GLY A 41 12.26 -3.73 13.61
N LEU A 42 11.28 -2.95 13.11
CA LEU A 42 10.76 -3.05 11.74
C LEU A 42 11.57 -2.22 10.75
N VAL A 43 12.06 -1.05 11.17
CA VAL A 43 12.73 -0.10 10.27
C VAL A 43 14.01 0.48 10.83
N GLU A 44 14.88 0.91 9.91
CA GLU A 44 15.95 1.86 10.10
C GLU A 44 15.66 3.06 9.20
N ALA A 45 15.50 4.26 9.79
CA ALA A 45 14.95 5.40 9.06
C ALA A 45 16.00 6.48 8.77
N THR A 46 15.93 7.02 7.54
CA THR A 46 16.55 8.28 7.13
C THR A 46 15.46 9.34 7.04
N LEU A 47 15.61 10.42 7.79
CA LEU A 47 14.66 11.53 7.85
C LEU A 47 15.10 12.65 6.92
N PHE A 48 14.22 13.09 6.04
CA PHE A 48 14.43 14.23 5.15
C PHE A 48 13.58 15.40 5.64
N GLY A 49 14.15 16.58 5.74
CA GLY A 49 13.44 17.78 6.18
C GLY A 49 14.37 18.80 6.83
N ASP A 50 13.82 19.92 7.31
CA ASP A 50 14.57 20.89 8.09
C ASP A 50 15.14 20.25 9.37
N ARG A 51 16.45 20.12 9.45
CA ARG A 51 17.15 19.48 10.56
C ARG A 51 16.80 20.11 11.93
N ALA A 52 16.72 21.43 11.98
CA ALA A 52 16.44 22.12 13.22
C ALA A 52 15.01 21.79 13.71
N GLY A 53 14.04 21.83 12.81
CA GLY A 53 12.64 21.47 13.10
C GLY A 53 12.49 20.01 13.49
N ILE A 54 13.12 19.07 12.77
CA ILE A 54 13.13 17.63 13.12
C ILE A 54 13.70 17.44 14.53
N THR A 55 14.87 18.05 14.81
CA THR A 55 15.54 17.92 16.11
C THR A 55 14.67 18.47 17.25
N ALA A 56 14.09 19.65 17.07
CA ALA A 56 13.21 20.27 18.06
C ALA A 56 11.96 19.41 18.33
N THR A 57 11.34 18.88 17.27
CA THR A 57 10.16 17.99 17.40
C THR A 57 10.53 16.68 18.08
N CYS A 58 11.66 16.07 17.74
CA CYS A 58 12.17 14.86 18.43
C CYS A 58 12.33 15.13 19.93
N GLN A 59 12.98 16.24 20.31
CA GLN A 59 13.19 16.61 21.72
C GLN A 59 11.85 16.81 22.46
N ALA A 60 10.89 17.50 21.85
CA ALA A 60 9.56 17.70 22.42
C ALA A 60 8.80 16.39 22.65
N GLU A 61 9.02 15.38 21.80
CA GLU A 61 8.39 14.05 21.86
C GLU A 61 9.20 13.02 22.65
N GLY A 62 10.34 13.40 23.27
CA GLY A 62 11.21 12.49 24.00
C GLY A 62 11.88 11.43 23.10
N ILE A 63 12.08 11.77 21.84
CA ILE A 63 12.76 10.94 20.84
C ILE A 63 14.21 11.41 20.71
N ASP A 64 15.18 10.48 20.77
CA ASP A 64 16.58 10.83 20.53
C ASP A 64 16.83 10.98 19.02
N PRO A 65 17.13 12.20 18.51
CA PRO A 65 17.41 12.41 17.09
C PRO A 65 18.70 11.69 16.62
N GLY A 66 19.59 11.34 17.53
CA GLY A 66 20.81 10.57 17.23
C GLY A 66 20.54 9.14 16.71
N ASN A 67 19.32 8.64 16.87
CA ASN A 67 18.90 7.35 16.30
C ASN A 67 18.67 7.38 14.79
N TYR A 68 18.77 8.54 14.13
CA TYR A 68 18.38 8.74 12.73
C TYR A 68 19.48 9.42 11.91
N ALA A 69 19.65 8.97 10.69
CA ALA A 69 20.31 9.78 9.67
C ALA A 69 19.34 10.91 9.26
N ILE A 70 19.78 12.17 9.35
CA ILE A 70 18.97 13.33 8.95
C ILE A 70 19.61 13.98 7.75
N VAL A 71 18.89 14.06 6.64
CA VAL A 71 19.23 14.85 5.45
C VAL A 71 18.56 16.19 5.56
N ASP A 72 19.37 17.22 5.71
CA ASP A 72 18.91 18.61 5.93
C ASP A 72 18.42 19.21 4.61
N GLU A 73 17.12 19.41 4.49
CA GLU A 73 16.46 19.97 3.29
C GLU A 73 15.12 20.62 3.69
N ALA A 74 15.07 21.94 3.65
CA ALA A 74 13.87 22.69 4.02
C ALA A 74 12.84 22.82 2.89
N ASN A 75 13.24 22.63 1.63
CA ASN A 75 12.34 22.72 0.50
C ASN A 75 11.61 21.38 0.28
N ASP A 76 10.28 21.40 0.39
CA ASP A 76 9.44 20.20 0.26
C ASP A 76 9.69 19.40 -1.03
N VAL A 77 9.83 20.07 -2.17
CA VAL A 77 10.00 19.40 -3.47
C VAL A 77 11.37 18.75 -3.56
N ALA A 78 12.40 19.43 -3.09
CA ALA A 78 13.76 18.90 -3.02
C ALA A 78 13.82 17.73 -2.02
N CYS A 79 13.17 17.85 -0.88
CA CYS A 79 13.03 16.80 0.12
C CYS A 79 12.40 15.54 -0.47
N VAL A 80 11.27 15.67 -1.19
CA VAL A 80 10.63 14.55 -1.91
C VAL A 80 11.58 13.92 -2.91
N ASN A 81 12.23 14.73 -3.76
CA ASN A 81 13.09 14.23 -4.81
C ASN A 81 14.32 13.48 -4.27
N GLN A 82 14.94 13.98 -3.19
CA GLN A 82 16.08 13.31 -2.56
C GLN A 82 15.68 11.98 -1.92
N ALA A 83 14.52 11.92 -1.23
CA ALA A 83 14.03 10.68 -0.65
C ALA A 83 13.65 9.64 -1.72
N VAL A 84 13.01 10.09 -2.81
CA VAL A 84 12.69 9.26 -3.98
C VAL A 84 13.97 8.73 -4.62
N ALA A 85 14.99 9.58 -4.80
CA ALA A 85 16.28 9.17 -5.36
C ALA A 85 16.99 8.13 -4.47
N LEU A 86 16.90 8.26 -3.15
CA LEU A 86 17.46 7.27 -2.22
C LEU A 86 16.81 5.89 -2.42
N VAL A 87 15.49 5.84 -2.60
CA VAL A 87 14.76 4.57 -2.86
C VAL A 87 15.10 4.04 -4.25
N ALA A 88 15.10 4.88 -5.28
CA ALA A 88 15.42 4.49 -6.65
C ALA A 88 16.85 3.94 -6.78
N GLY A 89 17.79 4.50 -6.00
CA GLY A 89 19.19 4.06 -5.91
C GLY A 89 19.42 2.84 -4.99
N ASN A 90 18.36 2.14 -4.55
CA ASN A 90 18.45 1.05 -3.57
C ASN A 90 19.08 1.44 -2.21
N GLY A 91 19.09 2.73 -1.86
CA GLY A 91 19.52 3.22 -0.56
C GLY A 91 18.43 3.06 0.53
N ALA A 92 17.17 2.94 0.14
CA ALA A 92 16.06 2.62 1.01
C ALA A 92 15.09 1.65 0.33
N ASP A 93 14.29 0.93 1.12
CA ASP A 93 13.35 -0.10 0.67
C ASP A 93 11.90 0.42 0.68
N VAL A 94 11.62 1.43 1.49
CA VAL A 94 10.29 2.00 1.70
C VAL A 94 10.36 3.51 1.69
N LEU A 95 9.39 4.15 1.04
CA LEU A 95 9.19 5.60 1.07
C LEU A 95 7.96 5.93 1.93
N MET A 96 8.14 6.79 2.92
CA MET A 96 7.06 7.24 3.81
C MET A 96 6.80 8.72 3.63
N LYS A 97 5.53 9.10 3.50
CA LYS A 97 5.09 10.48 3.49
C LYS A 97 5.00 11.03 4.91
N GLY A 98 5.68 12.15 5.19
CA GLY A 98 5.47 12.97 6.38
C GLY A 98 4.63 14.22 6.07
N LEU A 99 5.02 15.38 6.60
CA LEU A 99 4.28 16.65 6.49
C LEU A 99 4.54 17.32 5.13
N VAL A 100 4.04 16.77 4.08
CA VAL A 100 4.09 17.30 2.71
C VAL A 100 2.74 17.14 2.02
N SER A 101 2.37 18.01 1.08
CA SER A 101 1.13 17.85 0.33
C SER A 101 1.16 16.58 -0.52
N THR A 102 0.00 15.93 -0.66
CA THR A 102 -0.12 14.71 -1.47
C THR A 102 0.28 14.96 -2.92
N ASP A 103 -0.03 16.13 -3.47
CA ASP A 103 0.35 16.51 -4.83
C ASP A 103 1.87 16.52 -5.03
N LYS A 104 2.64 17.20 -4.16
CA LYS A 104 4.11 17.23 -4.22
C LYS A 104 4.70 15.82 -4.11
N TYR A 105 4.21 15.03 -3.14
CA TYR A 105 4.67 13.67 -2.90
C TYR A 105 4.42 12.77 -4.10
N MET A 106 3.21 12.82 -4.68
CA MET A 106 2.84 12.02 -5.84
C MET A 106 3.61 12.42 -7.09
N ARG A 107 3.85 13.72 -7.31
CA ARG A 107 4.69 14.20 -8.43
C ARG A 107 6.11 13.63 -8.35
N GLY A 108 6.71 13.56 -7.17
CA GLY A 108 8.01 12.96 -6.99
C GLY A 108 8.03 11.47 -7.34
N ILE A 109 7.06 10.69 -6.86
CA ILE A 109 6.94 9.26 -7.15
C ILE A 109 6.71 9.01 -8.64
N LEU A 110 5.84 9.81 -9.29
CA LEU A 110 5.45 9.67 -10.69
C LEU A 110 6.46 10.29 -11.67
N ASN A 111 7.53 10.88 -11.16
CA ASN A 111 8.58 11.45 -12.00
C ASN A 111 9.24 10.35 -12.85
N LYS A 112 9.16 10.49 -14.16
CA LYS A 112 9.68 9.50 -15.11
C LYS A 112 11.20 9.36 -15.06
N GLU A 113 11.92 10.41 -14.66
CA GLU A 113 13.38 10.45 -14.58
C GLU A 113 13.90 9.87 -13.24
N ALA A 114 13.14 9.99 -12.18
CA ALA A 114 13.53 9.53 -10.83
C ALA A 114 13.39 8.01 -10.63
N GLY A 115 12.66 7.31 -11.49
CA GLY A 115 12.73 5.85 -11.58
C GLY A 115 11.94 5.02 -10.58
N LEU A 116 11.05 5.60 -9.74
CA LEU A 116 10.20 4.78 -8.86
C LEU A 116 8.99 4.19 -9.58
N PHE A 117 8.52 4.85 -10.64
CA PHE A 117 7.35 4.40 -11.35
C PHE A 117 7.74 3.73 -12.67
N PRO A 118 7.46 2.43 -12.86
CA PRO A 118 7.86 1.72 -14.06
C PRO A 118 7.10 2.24 -15.29
N PRO A 119 7.72 2.22 -16.49
CA PRO A 119 7.02 2.55 -17.72
C PRO A 119 5.74 1.74 -17.87
N LYS A 120 4.62 2.40 -18.19
CA LYS A 120 3.29 1.76 -18.29
C LYS A 120 2.76 1.13 -17.01
N GLY A 121 3.32 1.47 -15.84
CA GLY A 121 2.80 1.06 -14.55
C GLY A 121 1.40 1.62 -14.30
N THR A 122 0.69 1.02 -13.36
CA THR A 122 -0.57 1.55 -12.81
C THR A 122 -0.39 1.75 -11.32
N LEU A 123 -0.44 3.00 -10.87
CA LEU A 123 -0.40 3.30 -9.45
C LEU A 123 -1.77 3.01 -8.84
N SER A 124 -1.78 2.30 -7.74
CA SER A 124 -2.99 1.93 -7.01
C SER A 124 -2.73 1.83 -5.52
N HIS A 125 -3.78 1.77 -4.75
CA HIS A 125 -3.76 1.60 -3.31
C HIS A 125 -4.47 0.31 -2.89
N VAL A 126 -3.75 -0.55 -2.14
CA VAL A 126 -4.33 -1.75 -1.52
C VAL A 126 -4.37 -1.54 -0.01
N SER A 127 -5.57 -1.65 0.57
CA SER A 127 -5.76 -1.71 2.02
C SER A 127 -5.93 -3.15 2.47
N VAL A 128 -5.32 -3.49 3.61
CA VAL A 128 -5.56 -4.77 4.30
C VAL A 128 -6.26 -4.46 5.62
N VAL A 129 -7.43 -5.05 5.82
CA VAL A 129 -8.27 -4.83 7.00
C VAL A 129 -8.54 -6.15 7.72
N GLU A 130 -8.62 -6.10 9.03
CA GLU A 130 -9.07 -7.22 9.86
C GLU A 130 -10.57 -7.10 10.08
N LEU A 131 -11.31 -8.16 9.73
CA LEU A 131 -12.77 -8.18 9.93
C LEU A 131 -13.08 -8.71 11.34
N PRO A 132 -13.69 -7.89 12.22
CA PRO A 132 -14.04 -8.32 13.57
C PRO A 132 -14.88 -9.60 13.58
N GLY A 133 -14.48 -10.57 14.41
CA GLY A 133 -15.22 -11.83 14.58
C GLY A 133 -15.12 -12.83 13.42
N ARG A 134 -14.37 -12.53 12.35
CA ARG A 134 -14.25 -13.43 11.19
C ARG A 134 -12.92 -14.16 11.09
N GLY A 135 -11.93 -13.81 11.91
CA GLY A 135 -10.62 -14.49 11.95
C GLY A 135 -9.87 -14.50 10.62
N LYS A 136 -10.08 -13.47 9.79
CA LYS A 136 -9.40 -13.32 8.48
C LYS A 136 -9.15 -11.87 8.12
N LEU A 137 -8.14 -11.67 7.29
CA LEU A 137 -7.84 -10.40 6.65
C LEU A 137 -8.58 -10.29 5.31
N LEU A 138 -9.01 -9.08 4.98
CA LEU A 138 -9.57 -8.70 3.69
C LEU A 138 -8.66 -7.67 3.04
N SER A 139 -8.27 -7.90 1.79
CA SER A 139 -7.55 -6.90 0.98
C SER A 139 -8.51 -6.23 0.01
N VAL A 140 -8.47 -4.90 -0.09
CA VAL A 140 -9.37 -4.10 -0.93
C VAL A 140 -8.55 -3.16 -1.81
N ALA A 141 -8.90 -3.06 -3.09
CA ALA A 141 -8.35 -2.11 -4.06
C ALA A 141 -9.42 -1.70 -5.09
N ASP A 142 -9.39 -0.52 -5.68
CA ASP A 142 -8.61 0.64 -5.28
C ASP A 142 -9.43 1.47 -4.29
N VAL A 143 -8.79 1.99 -3.24
CA VAL A 143 -9.53 2.75 -2.21
C VAL A 143 -9.16 4.24 -2.15
N ALA A 144 -8.15 4.69 -2.94
CA ALA A 144 -7.66 6.05 -2.77
C ALA A 144 -7.02 6.71 -4.01
N VAL A 145 -6.69 5.99 -5.06
CA VAL A 145 -5.87 6.50 -6.18
C VAL A 145 -6.63 6.54 -7.49
N ILE A 146 -7.38 5.50 -7.83
CA ILE A 146 -8.12 5.39 -9.09
C ILE A 146 -9.63 5.44 -8.79
N PRO A 147 -10.29 6.60 -8.98
CA PRO A 147 -11.71 6.73 -8.63
C PRO A 147 -12.64 5.83 -9.46
N LEU A 148 -12.32 5.61 -10.72
CA LEU A 148 -13.10 4.78 -11.64
C LEU A 148 -12.15 3.97 -12.52
N PRO A 149 -11.66 2.81 -12.04
CA PRO A 149 -10.77 1.96 -12.82
C PRO A 149 -11.49 1.35 -14.01
N ASP A 150 -10.87 1.40 -15.19
CA ASP A 150 -11.33 0.67 -16.37
C ASP A 150 -11.04 -0.84 -16.28
N LEU A 151 -11.55 -1.63 -17.22
CA LEU A 151 -11.37 -3.10 -17.23
C LEU A 151 -9.89 -3.50 -17.22
N LYS A 152 -9.02 -2.78 -17.94
CA LYS A 152 -7.58 -3.06 -17.97
C LYS A 152 -6.95 -2.76 -16.61
N GLN A 153 -7.29 -1.65 -16.00
CA GLN A 153 -6.82 -1.29 -14.65
C GLN A 153 -7.30 -2.32 -13.62
N LYS A 154 -8.58 -2.73 -13.67
CA LYS A 154 -9.12 -3.79 -12.79
C LYS A 154 -8.35 -5.10 -12.93
N THR A 155 -7.96 -5.49 -14.15
CA THR A 155 -7.10 -6.67 -14.39
C THR A 155 -5.76 -6.54 -13.65
N ILE A 156 -5.15 -5.34 -13.65
CA ILE A 156 -3.90 -5.07 -12.94
C ILE A 156 -4.12 -5.10 -11.42
N LEU A 157 -5.22 -4.50 -10.94
CA LEU A 157 -5.57 -4.51 -9.51
C LEU A 157 -5.76 -5.93 -8.96
N ILE A 158 -6.36 -6.83 -9.73
CA ILE A 158 -6.46 -8.25 -9.39
C ILE A 158 -5.06 -8.86 -9.16
N GLY A 159 -4.10 -8.51 -10.01
CA GLY A 159 -2.70 -8.92 -9.83
C GLY A 159 -2.08 -8.40 -8.53
N TYR A 160 -2.33 -7.14 -8.18
CA TYR A 160 -1.85 -6.55 -6.94
C TYR A 160 -2.47 -7.21 -5.70
N LEU A 161 -3.79 -7.41 -5.70
CA LEU A 161 -4.49 -8.13 -4.64
C LEU A 161 -3.97 -9.55 -4.48
N ALA A 162 -3.74 -10.26 -5.59
CA ALA A 162 -3.20 -11.60 -5.58
C ALA A 162 -1.79 -11.66 -4.98
N ASN A 163 -0.94 -10.68 -5.27
CA ASN A 163 0.42 -10.60 -4.71
C ASN A 163 0.38 -10.34 -3.20
N ILE A 164 -0.48 -9.43 -2.73
CA ILE A 164 -0.66 -9.19 -1.30
C ILE A 164 -1.16 -10.47 -0.60
N ALA A 165 -2.19 -11.12 -1.13
CA ALA A 165 -2.73 -12.34 -0.55
C ALA A 165 -1.68 -13.47 -0.47
N ARG A 166 -0.84 -13.62 -1.50
CA ARG A 166 0.29 -14.59 -1.48
C ARG A 166 1.32 -14.23 -0.43
N SER A 167 1.62 -12.95 -0.24
CA SER A 167 2.51 -12.49 0.84
C SER A 167 1.98 -12.82 2.23
N LEU A 168 0.65 -12.95 2.37
CA LEU A 168 -0.04 -13.39 3.59
C LEU A 168 -0.16 -14.93 3.69
N GLY A 169 0.40 -15.69 2.74
CA GLY A 169 0.41 -17.15 2.75
C GLY A 169 -0.80 -17.81 2.07
N ILE A 170 -1.52 -17.08 1.19
CA ILE A 170 -2.65 -17.62 0.42
C ILE A 170 -2.17 -17.94 -1.00
N GLU A 171 -1.97 -19.19 -1.33
CA GLU A 171 -1.41 -19.61 -2.63
C GLU A 171 -2.36 -19.34 -3.81
N LYS A 172 -3.66 -19.60 -3.62
CA LYS A 172 -4.71 -19.37 -4.60
C LYS A 172 -5.73 -18.37 -4.05
N PRO A 173 -5.48 -17.05 -4.20
CA PRO A 173 -6.40 -16.02 -3.72
C PRO A 173 -7.77 -16.09 -4.38
N LYS A 174 -8.79 -15.73 -3.62
CA LYS A 174 -10.16 -15.55 -4.09
C LYS A 174 -10.46 -14.06 -4.12
N ILE A 175 -10.93 -13.56 -5.24
CA ILE A 175 -11.12 -12.13 -5.50
C ILE A 175 -12.56 -11.90 -5.94
N ALA A 176 -13.27 -11.05 -5.19
CA ALA A 176 -14.62 -10.60 -5.50
C ALA A 176 -14.58 -9.30 -6.31
N CYS A 177 -15.22 -9.27 -7.47
CA CYS A 177 -15.46 -8.04 -8.23
C CYS A 177 -16.77 -7.42 -7.74
N ILE A 178 -16.65 -6.31 -7.00
CA ILE A 178 -17.78 -5.67 -6.32
C ILE A 178 -18.65 -4.88 -7.30
N ALA A 179 -19.97 -5.07 -7.21
CA ALA A 179 -20.99 -4.35 -7.94
C ALA A 179 -22.19 -4.07 -7.01
N PRO A 180 -23.16 -3.22 -7.41
CA PRO A 180 -24.34 -2.93 -6.61
C PRO A 180 -25.29 -4.12 -6.38
N SER A 181 -25.16 -5.21 -7.13
CA SER A 181 -26.00 -6.41 -7.08
C SER A 181 -25.26 -7.61 -7.63
N GLU A 182 -25.66 -8.84 -7.23
CA GLU A 182 -25.18 -10.09 -7.82
C GLU A 182 -25.75 -10.36 -9.22
N GLN A 183 -26.83 -9.64 -9.60
CA GLN A 183 -27.42 -9.78 -10.92
C GLN A 183 -26.53 -9.15 -11.99
N VAL A 184 -26.44 -9.79 -13.14
CA VAL A 184 -25.77 -9.23 -14.31
C VAL A 184 -26.65 -8.14 -14.91
N LEU A 185 -26.27 -6.90 -14.68
CA LEU A 185 -27.01 -5.71 -15.15
C LEU A 185 -26.25 -5.08 -16.33
N PRO A 186 -26.74 -5.23 -17.59
CA PRO A 186 -26.02 -4.75 -18.78
C PRO A 186 -25.75 -3.26 -18.81
N SER A 187 -26.59 -2.46 -18.17
CA SER A 187 -26.45 -1.00 -18.08
C SER A 187 -25.47 -0.54 -16.98
N VAL A 188 -25.01 -1.44 -16.11
CA VAL A 188 -24.09 -1.13 -14.99
C VAL A 188 -22.71 -1.63 -15.33
N ILE A 189 -21.78 -0.70 -15.60
CA ILE A 189 -20.40 -1.03 -16.03
C ILE A 189 -19.71 -1.96 -15.04
N SER A 190 -19.82 -1.70 -13.73
CA SER A 190 -19.20 -2.56 -12.71
C SER A 190 -19.72 -4.00 -12.74
N SER A 191 -20.99 -4.19 -13.07
CA SER A 191 -21.61 -5.53 -13.19
C SER A 191 -21.10 -6.27 -14.44
N THR A 192 -21.10 -5.62 -15.59
CA THR A 192 -20.64 -6.22 -16.87
C THR A 192 -19.15 -6.52 -16.85
N GLU A 193 -18.32 -5.61 -16.32
CA GLU A 193 -16.88 -5.84 -16.19
C GLU A 193 -16.56 -6.93 -15.16
N ALA A 194 -17.33 -7.05 -14.08
CA ALA A 194 -17.19 -8.14 -13.12
C ALA A 194 -17.39 -9.50 -13.78
N CYS A 195 -18.41 -9.67 -14.63
CA CYS A 195 -18.63 -10.88 -15.41
C CYS A 195 -17.46 -11.21 -16.35
N ILE A 196 -16.92 -10.18 -17.02
CA ILE A 196 -15.77 -10.35 -17.90
C ILE A 196 -14.56 -10.84 -17.09
N LEU A 197 -14.27 -10.21 -15.95
CA LEU A 197 -13.14 -10.57 -15.09
C LEU A 197 -13.30 -11.97 -14.49
N ALA A 198 -14.50 -12.34 -14.04
CA ALA A 198 -14.80 -13.70 -13.58
C ALA A 198 -14.52 -14.71 -14.71
N LYS A 199 -14.97 -14.43 -15.93
CA LYS A 199 -14.71 -15.31 -17.08
C LYS A 199 -13.23 -15.38 -17.47
N MET A 200 -12.50 -14.26 -17.36
CA MET A 200 -11.05 -14.24 -17.53
C MET A 200 -10.35 -15.11 -16.47
N GLY A 201 -10.83 -15.09 -15.23
CA GLY A 201 -10.39 -15.97 -14.15
C GLY A 201 -10.57 -17.44 -14.49
N ASP A 202 -11.77 -17.86 -14.93
CA ASP A 202 -12.07 -19.23 -15.36
C ASP A 202 -11.14 -19.72 -16.48
N ARG A 203 -10.75 -18.83 -17.38
CA ARG A 203 -9.86 -19.13 -18.51
C ARG A 203 -8.37 -19.07 -18.15
N GLY A 204 -8.03 -18.79 -16.88
CA GLY A 204 -6.64 -18.69 -16.42
C GLY A 204 -5.88 -17.44 -16.89
N GLN A 205 -6.56 -16.47 -17.51
CA GLN A 205 -5.93 -15.23 -18.03
C GLN A 205 -5.39 -14.31 -16.92
N LEU A 206 -5.87 -14.49 -15.69
CA LEU A 206 -5.48 -13.70 -14.51
C LEU A 206 -4.50 -14.45 -13.60
N GLY A 207 -3.94 -15.56 -14.06
CA GLY A 207 -3.01 -16.40 -13.30
C GLY A 207 -3.72 -17.28 -12.26
N LYS A 208 -2.97 -17.72 -11.22
CA LYS A 208 -3.51 -18.62 -10.17
C LYS A 208 -4.38 -17.86 -9.18
N VAL A 209 -5.57 -17.47 -9.58
CA VAL A 209 -6.59 -16.82 -8.74
C VAL A 209 -7.96 -17.40 -9.04
N THR A 210 -8.88 -17.32 -8.10
CA THR A 210 -10.31 -17.49 -8.34
C THR A 210 -10.93 -16.10 -8.35
N VAL A 211 -11.60 -15.74 -9.42
CA VAL A 211 -12.28 -14.43 -9.54
C VAL A 211 -13.76 -14.68 -9.76
N ASP A 212 -14.58 -13.99 -9.00
CA ASP A 212 -16.03 -14.06 -9.14
C ASP A 212 -16.66 -12.66 -9.06
N GLY A 213 -17.82 -12.51 -9.62
CA GLY A 213 -18.61 -11.29 -9.66
C GLY A 213 -19.56 -11.24 -10.88
N PRO A 214 -20.55 -10.34 -10.81
CA PRO A 214 -20.72 -9.27 -9.81
C PRO A 214 -21.14 -9.79 -8.43
N LEU A 215 -20.61 -9.20 -7.37
CA LEU A 215 -20.98 -9.50 -5.99
C LEU A 215 -21.22 -8.20 -5.21
N SER A 216 -22.25 -8.17 -4.37
CA SER A 216 -22.44 -7.06 -3.42
C SER A 216 -21.41 -7.13 -2.29
N LEU A 217 -21.12 -5.98 -1.67
CA LEU A 217 -20.07 -5.90 -0.64
C LEU A 217 -20.39 -6.70 0.62
N ASP A 218 -21.64 -6.85 0.98
CA ASP A 218 -22.11 -7.61 2.13
C ASP A 218 -22.03 -9.13 1.90
N VAL A 219 -22.27 -9.58 0.67
CA VAL A 219 -22.21 -10.99 0.26
C VAL A 219 -20.77 -11.44 0.00
N ALA A 220 -19.95 -10.61 -0.61
CA ALA A 220 -18.57 -10.96 -0.99
C ALA A 220 -17.74 -11.59 0.14
N PRO A 221 -17.69 -11.03 1.38
CA PRO A 221 -16.94 -11.65 2.46
C PRO A 221 -17.50 -12.99 2.93
N ALA A 222 -18.81 -13.23 2.77
CA ALA A 222 -19.49 -14.46 3.16
C ALA A 222 -19.35 -15.56 2.09
N SER A 223 -19.50 -15.21 0.82
CA SER A 223 -19.39 -16.15 -0.31
C SER A 223 -18.03 -16.84 -0.40
N TYR A 224 -16.98 -16.20 0.13
CA TYR A 224 -15.62 -16.75 0.14
C TYR A 224 -15.27 -17.55 1.39
N THR A 225 -16.23 -17.85 2.28
CA THR A 225 -16.04 -18.74 3.44
C THR A 225 -16.30 -20.22 3.11
N HIS A 226 -16.99 -20.52 2.03
CA HIS A 226 -17.43 -21.88 1.67
C HIS A 226 -16.79 -22.48 0.41
N LEU A 227 -15.79 -21.80 -0.17
CA LEU A 227 -15.08 -22.33 -1.35
C LEU A 227 -13.66 -22.73 -0.99
#